data_a4e72bcd25a6e336f195628f7183d4d4
#
_entry.id   a4e72bcd25a6e336f195628f7183d4d4
#
_cell.length_a   1.000
_cell.length_b   1.000
_cell.length_c   1.000
_cell.angle_alpha   90.00
_cell.angle_beta   90.00
_cell.angle_gamma   90.00
#
_symmetry.space_group_name_H-M   'P 1'
#
loop_
_entity.id
_entity.type
_entity.pdbx_description
1 polymer ?
#
loop_
_entity_poly.entity_id
_entity_poly.type
_entity_poly.pdbx_seq_one_letter_code
_entity_poly.pdbx_strand_id
1 'polypeptide(L)'
;RADALSGGQRQRVGIARALLQSPKLLLVDEPTASLDPKTSRQIMRLIRELCAERELAAIINIHDVALAQQFADRIVGLRAGEIVFDGKPSDLTSEMLTTIYGEEDWDTTPEPADDDEEENVISTPSVTSTLASSVPHTPRQNRLASGGAQ
;
A
#
# COMPACT_ATOMS: atom_id res chain seq x y z
N ARG A 1 20.38 3.28 3.99
CA ARG A 1 20.35 2.45 5.22
C ARG A 1 18.91 2.49 5.75
N ALA A 2 18.35 1.33 6.13
CA ALA A 2 16.98 1.23 6.62
C ALA A 2 16.76 1.97 7.96
N ASP A 3 17.84 2.21 8.68
CA ASP A 3 17.85 2.85 9.99
C ASP A 3 17.43 4.33 9.97
N ALA A 4 17.49 4.97 8.77
CA ALA A 4 17.11 6.38 8.59
C ALA A 4 15.64 6.56 8.19
N LEU A 5 14.87 5.47 8.03
CA LEU A 5 13.48 5.52 7.58
C LEU A 5 12.53 5.74 8.76
N SER A 6 11.45 6.51 8.53
CA SER A 6 10.33 6.60 9.47
C SER A 6 9.61 5.24 9.61
N GLY A 7 8.81 5.07 10.66
CA GLY A 7 8.01 3.84 10.85
C GLY A 7 7.17 3.49 9.63
N GLY A 8 6.39 4.45 9.12
CA GLY A 8 5.58 4.25 7.93
C GLY A 8 6.40 3.97 6.65
N GLN A 9 7.58 4.57 6.51
CA GLN A 9 8.48 4.26 5.40
C GLN A 9 9.01 2.82 5.48
N ARG A 10 9.40 2.36 6.68
CA ARG A 10 9.82 0.97 6.89
C ARG A 10 8.70 0.00 6.54
N GLN A 11 7.46 0.31 6.92
CA GLN A 11 6.32 -0.53 6.63
C GLN A 11 6.06 -0.63 5.11
N ARG A 12 6.11 0.50 4.38
CA ARG A 12 5.98 0.51 2.92
C ARG A 12 7.08 -0.32 2.22
N VAL A 13 8.31 -0.25 2.71
CA VAL A 13 9.41 -1.10 2.20
C VAL A 13 9.14 -2.58 2.45
N GLY A 14 8.62 -2.94 3.63
CA GLY A 14 8.22 -4.31 3.96
C GLY A 14 7.15 -4.84 2.99
N ILE A 15 6.10 -4.06 2.76
CA ILE A 15 5.02 -4.39 1.81
C ILE A 15 5.59 -4.56 0.40
N ALA A 16 6.40 -3.61 -0.08
CA ALA A 16 7.02 -3.70 -1.41
C ALA A 16 7.88 -4.97 -1.57
N ARG A 17 8.66 -5.33 -0.55
CA ARG A 17 9.44 -6.57 -0.56
C ARG A 17 8.58 -7.82 -0.64
N ALA A 18 7.47 -7.87 0.10
CA ALA A 18 6.54 -9.00 0.05
C ALA A 18 5.93 -9.14 -1.36
N LEU A 19 5.55 -8.02 -1.98
CA LEU A 19 4.95 -8.00 -3.32
C LEU A 19 5.90 -8.41 -4.44
N LEU A 20 7.22 -8.25 -4.28
CA LEU A 20 8.21 -8.71 -5.26
C LEU A 20 8.20 -10.24 -5.45
N GLN A 21 7.68 -10.97 -4.49
CA GLN A 21 7.56 -12.43 -4.56
C GLN A 21 6.31 -12.90 -5.32
N SER A 22 5.51 -11.97 -5.85
CA SER A 22 4.23 -12.25 -6.52
C SER A 22 3.33 -13.20 -5.71
N PRO A 23 3.05 -12.87 -4.44
CA PRO A 23 2.26 -13.73 -3.56
C PRO A 23 0.80 -13.80 -4.04
N LYS A 24 0.12 -14.88 -3.66
CA LYS A 24 -1.35 -15.01 -3.80
C LYS A 24 -2.09 -14.60 -2.53
N LEU A 25 -1.40 -14.56 -1.41
CA LEU A 25 -1.91 -14.22 -0.10
C LEU A 25 -0.87 -13.39 0.65
N LEU A 26 -1.28 -12.29 1.24
CA LEU A 26 -0.48 -11.50 2.17
C LEU A 26 -0.88 -11.88 3.61
N LEU A 27 0.12 -12.18 4.42
CA LEU A 27 -0.03 -12.29 5.87
C LEU A 27 0.65 -11.07 6.49
N VAL A 28 -0.11 -10.26 7.19
CA VAL A 28 0.36 -8.98 7.72
C VAL A 28 0.10 -8.95 9.22
N ASP A 29 1.16 -8.83 9.98
CA ASP A 29 1.08 -8.79 11.43
C ASP A 29 1.32 -7.36 11.93
N GLU A 30 0.32 -6.80 12.59
CA GLU A 30 0.30 -5.46 13.19
C GLU A 30 0.92 -4.36 12.31
N PRO A 31 0.40 -4.11 11.09
CA PRO A 31 1.02 -3.16 10.15
C PRO A 31 1.03 -1.71 10.62
N THR A 32 0.25 -1.40 11.65
CA THR A 32 0.06 -0.06 12.19
C THR A 32 0.67 0.13 13.58
N ALA A 33 1.33 -0.89 14.12
CA ALA A 33 1.95 -0.79 15.43
C ALA A 33 2.97 0.36 15.50
N SER A 34 2.85 1.19 16.52
CA SER A 34 3.75 2.34 16.77
C SER A 34 3.71 3.43 15.68
N LEU A 35 2.66 3.50 14.87
CA LEU A 35 2.41 4.57 13.92
C LEU A 35 1.35 5.54 14.46
N ASP A 36 1.46 6.79 14.02
CA ASP A 36 0.41 7.77 14.28
C ASP A 36 -0.88 7.42 13.51
N PRO A 37 -2.06 7.93 13.92
CA PRO A 37 -3.33 7.57 13.31
C PRO A 37 -3.43 7.88 11.81
N LYS A 38 -2.84 8.99 11.34
CA LYS A 38 -2.84 9.37 9.92
C LYS A 38 -2.01 8.36 9.11
N THR A 39 -0.82 8.04 9.57
CA THR A 39 0.08 7.07 8.92
C THR A 39 -0.53 5.67 8.93
N SER A 40 -1.18 5.28 10.03
CA SER A 40 -1.88 4.00 10.17
C SER A 40 -2.96 3.83 9.08
N ARG A 41 -3.83 4.84 8.91
CA ARG A 41 -4.84 4.86 7.85
C ARG A 41 -4.22 4.79 6.45
N GLN A 42 -3.11 5.49 6.21
CA GLN A 42 -2.42 5.46 4.93
C GLN A 42 -1.84 4.07 4.62
N ILE A 43 -1.30 3.36 5.61
CA ILE A 43 -0.79 1.99 5.43
C ILE A 43 -1.93 1.02 5.14
N MET A 44 -3.05 1.11 5.88
CA MET A 44 -4.21 0.25 5.63
C MET A 44 -4.83 0.50 4.25
N ARG A 45 -4.96 1.77 3.85
CA ARG A 45 -5.42 2.14 2.50
C ARG A 45 -4.51 1.57 1.42
N LEU A 46 -3.19 1.71 1.56
CA LEU A 46 -2.21 1.16 0.64
C LEU A 46 -2.35 -0.36 0.49
N ILE A 47 -2.48 -1.10 1.60
CA ILE A 47 -2.66 -2.56 1.56
C ILE A 47 -3.94 -2.91 0.80
N ARG A 48 -5.06 -2.23 1.09
CA ARG A 48 -6.35 -2.45 0.42
C ARG A 48 -6.29 -2.18 -1.08
N GLU A 49 -5.68 -1.07 -1.49
CA GLU A 49 -5.48 -0.72 -2.90
C GLU A 49 -4.65 -1.77 -3.64
N LEU A 50 -3.52 -2.18 -3.05
CA LEU A 50 -2.65 -3.21 -3.63
C LEU A 50 -3.33 -4.58 -3.74
N CYS A 51 -4.16 -4.94 -2.75
CA CYS A 51 -4.95 -6.17 -2.82
C CYS A 51 -5.97 -6.11 -3.96
N ALA A 52 -6.67 -4.98 -4.13
CA ALA A 52 -7.62 -4.77 -5.21
C ALA A 52 -6.95 -4.78 -6.59
N GLU A 53 -5.84 -4.03 -6.77
CA GLU A 53 -5.12 -3.94 -8.04
C GLU A 53 -4.53 -5.27 -8.50
N ARG A 54 -4.11 -6.12 -7.55
CA ARG A 54 -3.39 -7.37 -7.85
C ARG A 54 -4.24 -8.63 -7.62
N GLU A 55 -5.52 -8.46 -7.29
CA GLU A 55 -6.44 -9.55 -6.96
C GLU A 55 -5.88 -10.47 -5.84
N LEU A 56 -5.27 -9.84 -4.82
CA LEU A 56 -4.67 -10.54 -3.68
C LEU A 56 -5.65 -10.64 -2.52
N ALA A 57 -5.61 -11.77 -1.82
CA ALA A 57 -6.17 -11.86 -0.48
C ALA A 57 -5.16 -11.36 0.55
N ALA A 58 -5.63 -10.73 1.65
CA ALA A 58 -4.82 -10.39 2.79
C ALA A 58 -5.47 -10.86 4.08
N ILE A 59 -4.67 -11.42 4.98
CA ILE A 59 -5.04 -11.67 6.37
C ILE A 59 -4.19 -10.74 7.22
N ILE A 60 -4.85 -9.86 7.97
CA ILE A 60 -4.19 -8.82 8.75
C ILE A 60 -4.52 -9.06 10.22
N ASN A 61 -3.50 -9.28 11.04
CA ASN A 61 -3.63 -9.23 12.48
C ASN A 61 -3.53 -7.76 12.92
N ILE A 62 -4.54 -7.27 13.62
CA ILE A 62 -4.65 -5.88 14.06
C ILE A 62 -5.46 -5.82 15.34
N HIS A 63 -5.04 -4.96 16.27
CA HIS A 63 -5.77 -4.71 17.51
C HIS A 63 -6.59 -3.43 17.51
N ASP A 64 -6.41 -2.56 16.51
CA ASP A 64 -7.20 -1.34 16.32
C ASP A 64 -8.53 -1.69 15.64
N VAL A 65 -9.60 -1.71 16.44
CA VAL A 65 -10.96 -2.06 16.02
C VAL A 65 -11.48 -1.08 14.97
N ALA A 66 -11.21 0.21 15.14
CA ALA A 66 -11.71 1.24 14.22
C ALA A 66 -11.08 1.08 12.82
N LEU A 67 -9.78 0.80 12.76
CA LEU A 67 -9.12 0.48 11.49
C LEU A 67 -9.64 -0.83 10.89
N ALA A 68 -9.86 -1.86 11.70
CA ALA A 68 -10.43 -3.12 11.22
C ALA A 68 -11.82 -2.89 10.60
N GLN A 69 -12.70 -2.14 11.27
CA GLN A 69 -14.04 -1.82 10.77
C GLN A 69 -14.00 -0.98 9.48
N GLN A 70 -13.04 -0.07 9.36
CA GLN A 70 -12.94 0.84 8.21
C GLN A 70 -12.39 0.14 6.94
N PHE A 71 -11.47 -0.81 7.10
CA PHE A 71 -10.69 -1.33 5.97
C PHE A 71 -10.93 -2.81 5.64
N ALA A 72 -11.44 -3.62 6.57
CA ALA A 72 -11.65 -5.04 6.34
C ALA A 72 -12.98 -5.32 5.61
N ASP A 73 -13.00 -6.38 4.78
CA ASP A 73 -14.23 -6.91 4.20
C ASP A 73 -14.87 -7.97 5.10
N ARG A 74 -14.08 -8.62 5.94
CA ARG A 74 -14.47 -9.64 6.91
C ARG A 74 -13.59 -9.52 8.15
N ILE A 75 -14.18 -9.66 9.31
CA ILE A 75 -13.49 -9.65 10.61
C ILE A 75 -13.65 -10.99 11.28
N VAL A 76 -12.57 -11.52 11.83
CA VAL A 76 -12.56 -12.71 12.66
C VAL A 76 -12.04 -12.29 14.05
N GLY A 77 -12.90 -12.38 15.06
CA GLY A 77 -12.54 -12.10 16.46
C GLY A 77 -12.10 -13.37 17.16
N LEU A 78 -10.96 -13.29 17.83
CA LEU A 78 -10.34 -14.41 18.57
C LEU A 78 -10.32 -14.10 20.06
N ARG A 79 -10.69 -15.07 20.89
CA ARG A 79 -10.51 -15.04 22.35
C ARG A 79 -10.02 -16.38 22.84
N ALA A 80 -8.94 -16.39 23.61
CA ALA A 80 -8.34 -17.60 24.18
C ALA A 80 -8.06 -18.72 23.15
N GLY A 81 -7.76 -18.34 21.89
CA GLY A 81 -7.49 -19.28 20.80
C GLY A 81 -8.73 -19.80 20.07
N GLU A 82 -9.93 -19.36 20.44
CA GLU A 82 -11.18 -19.72 19.81
C GLU A 82 -11.76 -18.57 18.99
N ILE A 83 -12.44 -18.90 17.89
CA ILE A 83 -13.18 -17.91 17.09
C ILE A 83 -14.49 -17.62 17.82
N VAL A 84 -14.64 -16.37 18.27
CA VAL A 84 -15.85 -15.90 18.97
C VAL A 84 -16.69 -14.97 18.09
N PHE A 85 -16.11 -14.44 17.01
CA PHE A 85 -16.79 -13.64 16.01
C PHE A 85 -16.24 -13.95 14.62
N ASP A 86 -17.14 -14.02 13.64
CA ASP A 86 -16.78 -14.17 12.23
C ASP A 86 -17.89 -13.55 11.37
N GLY A 87 -17.64 -12.37 10.80
CA GLY A 87 -18.67 -11.63 10.09
C GLY A 87 -18.15 -10.37 9.37
N LYS A 88 -19.11 -9.57 8.90
CA LYS A 88 -18.80 -8.28 8.29
C LYS A 88 -18.46 -7.23 9.35
N PRO A 89 -17.68 -6.19 8.99
CA PRO A 89 -17.41 -5.08 9.91
C PRO A 89 -18.66 -4.43 10.50
N SER A 90 -19.76 -4.35 9.73
CA SER A 90 -21.06 -3.82 10.19
C SER A 90 -21.73 -4.64 11.29
N ASP A 91 -21.38 -5.90 11.40
CA ASP A 91 -22.02 -6.83 12.34
C ASP A 91 -21.25 -6.88 13.69
N LEU A 92 -20.11 -6.18 13.76
CA LEU A 92 -19.28 -6.09 14.95
C LEU A 92 -19.86 -5.02 15.91
N THR A 93 -20.72 -5.46 16.83
CA THR A 93 -21.36 -4.61 17.83
C THR A 93 -20.52 -4.46 19.08
N SER A 94 -20.85 -3.48 19.95
CA SER A 94 -20.23 -3.32 21.27
C SER A 94 -20.31 -4.60 22.12
N GLU A 95 -21.41 -5.35 22.02
CA GLU A 95 -21.54 -6.65 22.72
C GLU A 95 -20.54 -7.70 22.23
N MET A 96 -20.29 -7.71 20.89
CA MET A 96 -19.28 -8.63 20.31
C MET A 96 -17.88 -8.20 20.71
N LEU A 97 -17.61 -6.90 20.79
CA LEU A 97 -16.33 -6.39 21.29
C LEU A 97 -16.11 -6.75 22.76
N THR A 98 -17.11 -6.62 23.60
CA THR A 98 -17.06 -7.10 24.98
C THR A 98 -16.79 -8.61 25.06
N THR A 99 -17.37 -9.39 24.14
CA THR A 99 -17.09 -10.82 24.05
C THR A 99 -15.65 -11.11 23.69
N ILE A 100 -15.04 -10.34 22.77
CA ILE A 100 -13.66 -10.53 22.30
C ILE A 100 -12.65 -10.06 23.33
N TYR A 101 -12.81 -8.85 23.88
CA TYR A 101 -11.81 -8.16 24.70
C TYR A 101 -12.11 -8.18 26.19
N GLY A 102 -13.35 -8.36 26.59
CA GLY A 102 -13.82 -8.22 27.96
C GLY A 102 -14.68 -6.97 28.14
N GLU A 103 -15.01 -6.64 29.40
CA GLU A 103 -15.80 -5.46 29.74
C GLU A 103 -14.95 -4.18 29.58
N GLU A 104 -15.21 -3.44 28.49
CA GLU A 104 -14.69 -2.09 28.23
C GLU A 104 -15.84 -1.22 27.69
N ASP A 105 -15.72 0.10 27.80
CA ASP A 105 -16.70 1.04 27.25
C ASP A 105 -16.43 1.26 25.75
N TRP A 106 -17.07 0.46 24.91
CA TRP A 106 -16.92 0.48 23.44
C TRP A 106 -17.83 1.51 22.75
N ASP A 107 -18.72 2.20 23.50
CA ASP A 107 -19.66 3.15 22.93
C ASP A 107 -19.06 4.54 22.68
N THR A 108 -17.83 4.79 23.12
CA THR A 108 -17.09 6.00 22.77
C THR A 108 -16.55 5.90 21.35
N THR A 109 -17.37 6.31 20.38
CA THR A 109 -16.94 6.48 18.99
C THR A 109 -15.83 7.54 18.94
N PRO A 110 -14.61 7.23 18.50
CA PRO A 110 -13.64 8.28 18.18
C PRO A 110 -14.25 9.16 17.11
N GLU A 111 -14.30 10.48 17.34
CA GLU A 111 -14.74 11.42 16.31
C GLU A 111 -13.97 11.15 14.99
N PRO A 112 -14.66 11.16 13.84
CA PRO A 112 -14.00 11.04 12.56
C PRO A 112 -13.04 12.22 12.44
N ALA A 113 -11.73 11.94 12.42
CA ALA A 113 -10.74 12.95 12.10
C ALA A 113 -11.02 13.41 10.67
N ASP A 114 -11.25 14.72 10.51
CA ASP A 114 -11.44 15.36 9.22
C ASP A 114 -10.37 14.89 8.25
N ASP A 115 -10.79 14.18 7.21
CA ASP A 115 -9.94 13.80 6.08
C ASP A 115 -9.64 15.10 5.30
N ASP A 116 -8.61 15.84 5.72
CA ASP A 116 -8.00 16.83 4.87
C ASP A 116 -7.44 16.08 3.65
N GLU A 117 -8.20 16.10 2.56
CA GLU A 117 -7.77 15.69 1.23
C GLU A 117 -6.63 16.61 0.77
N GLU A 118 -5.45 16.45 1.32
CA GLU A 118 -4.25 16.86 0.60
C GLU A 118 -3.98 15.82 -0.49
N GLU A 119 -4.51 16.11 -1.68
CA GLU A 119 -4.04 15.53 -2.93
C GLU A 119 -2.50 15.66 -2.96
N ASN A 120 -1.84 14.61 -2.55
CA ASN A 120 -0.40 14.48 -2.79
C ASN A 120 -0.22 14.10 -4.26
N VAL A 121 -0.40 15.12 -5.13
CA VAL A 121 -0.01 15.04 -6.53
C VAL A 121 1.48 14.75 -6.53
N ILE A 122 1.82 13.49 -6.79
CA ILE A 122 3.20 13.13 -7.12
C ILE A 122 3.50 13.86 -8.43
N SER A 123 4.10 15.03 -8.31
CA SER A 123 4.68 15.75 -9.43
C SER A 123 5.76 14.87 -10.04
N THR A 124 5.44 14.18 -11.10
CA THR A 124 6.46 13.59 -11.97
C THR A 124 7.29 14.74 -12.51
N PRO A 125 8.62 14.77 -12.32
CA PRO A 125 9.44 15.77 -12.97
C PRO A 125 9.32 15.54 -14.47
N SER A 126 8.72 16.52 -15.16
CA SER A 126 8.75 16.62 -16.62
C SER A 126 10.21 16.66 -17.06
N VAL A 127 10.67 15.57 -17.65
CA VAL A 127 11.95 15.55 -18.33
C VAL A 127 11.75 16.34 -19.61
N THR A 128 12.00 17.65 -19.54
CA THR A 128 12.06 18.51 -20.72
C THR A 128 13.29 18.08 -21.51
N SER A 129 13.05 17.32 -22.59
CA SER A 129 14.04 16.97 -23.60
C SER A 129 14.42 18.26 -24.34
N THR A 130 15.50 18.90 -23.90
CA THR A 130 16.20 19.90 -24.72
C THR A 130 17.23 19.17 -25.58
N LEU A 131 16.77 18.61 -26.69
CA LEU A 131 17.63 18.24 -27.80
C LEU A 131 17.85 19.46 -28.68
N ALA A 132 18.83 20.26 -28.30
CA ALA A 132 19.37 21.27 -29.21
C ALA A 132 20.26 20.59 -30.25
N SER A 133 19.85 20.74 -31.48
CA SER A 133 20.53 20.49 -32.73
C SER A 133 22.00 20.94 -32.76
N SER A 134 22.91 20.07 -33.19
CA SER A 134 24.00 20.44 -34.11
C SER A 134 24.77 19.18 -34.51
N VAL A 135 24.39 18.56 -35.62
CA VAL A 135 25.27 17.63 -36.35
C VAL A 135 25.56 18.29 -37.69
N PRO A 136 26.81 18.60 -38.00
CA PRO A 136 27.15 19.13 -39.31
C PRO A 136 27.05 18.03 -40.36
N HIS A 137 26.30 18.34 -41.40
CA HIS A 137 26.11 17.53 -42.60
C HIS A 137 27.40 17.55 -43.44
N THR A 138 28.07 16.40 -43.55
CA THR A 138 29.18 16.19 -44.50
C THR A 138 28.65 15.35 -45.66
N PRO A 139 28.64 15.86 -46.93
CA PRO A 139 28.18 15.07 -48.05
C PRO A 139 29.25 14.05 -48.48
N ARG A 140 28.91 12.77 -48.43
CA ARG A 140 29.71 11.71 -49.09
C ARG A 140 29.52 11.80 -50.58
N GLN A 141 30.60 12.13 -51.26
CA GLN A 141 30.75 12.02 -52.71
C GLN A 141 30.63 10.57 -53.16
N ASN A 142 29.78 10.41 -54.12
CA ASN A 142 29.57 9.22 -54.92
C ASN A 142 30.79 9.03 -55.87
N ARG A 143 31.55 7.96 -55.79
CA ARG A 143 32.49 7.54 -56.80
C ARG A 143 32.08 6.17 -57.35
N LEU A 144 31.48 6.24 -58.51
CA LEU A 144 31.41 5.15 -59.46
C LEU A 144 32.83 4.87 -60.04
N ALA A 145 33.22 3.63 -60.06
CA ALA A 145 34.18 3.01 -60.97
C ALA A 145 33.93 1.47 -60.88
N SER A 146 33.27 0.85 -61.82
CA SER A 146 33.63 0.42 -63.19
C SER A 146 34.91 -0.38 -63.33
N GLY A 147 34.75 -1.63 -63.76
CA GLY A 147 35.74 -2.47 -64.36
C GLY A 147 36.17 -3.65 -63.48
N GLY A 148 36.17 -4.90 -63.89
CA GLY A 148 36.25 -5.52 -65.19
C GLY A 148 36.92 -6.84 -64.95
N ALA A 149 36.33 -7.84 -65.49
CA ALA A 149 36.92 -9.09 -66.09
C ALA A 149 38.19 -9.70 -65.51
N GLN A 150 38.19 -10.88 -65.11
CA GLN A 150 38.62 -12.21 -65.66
C GLN A 150 38.41 -13.29 -64.64
#